data_e9ebaacbaf473c782786aa108955884f
#
_entry.id   e9ebaacbaf473c782786aa108955884f
#
_cell.length_a   1.000
_cell.length_b   1.000
_cell.length_c   1.000
_cell.angle_alpha   90.00
_cell.angle_beta   90.00
_cell.angle_gamma   90.00
#
_symmetry.space_group_name_H-M   'P 1'
#
loop_
_entity.id
_entity.type
_entity.pdbx_description
1 polymer ?
#
loop_
_entity_poly.entity_id
_entity_poly.type
_entity_poly.pdbx_seq_one_letter_code
_entity_poly.pdbx_strand_id
1 'polypeptide(L)'
;LAAFLTPLTAEELSECEDVISDVVREGERLIGMGADEQDRTQSIFEINLSGTGGLDGYLPVFSFSKEEKEFRGVRQMVLFRSGAPYAVLEDAAMQMFLLLNGKARQLTVNTQIEGRVVSFRTQQLQLTHTASTAGGAPHLEVCLTGKLDDVTVDGAPVADKEEAEMTREINAYLNREAEMLNQATFARGNDTFHYAWWLKLYDTAACEALLRTGTLYDIATVDFSSELKPV
;
A
#
# COMPACT_ATOMS: atom_id res chain seq x y z
N LEU A 1 15.16 14.00 -1.08
CA LEU A 1 15.18 12.95 -2.14
C LEU A 1 16.60 12.60 -2.57
N ALA A 2 17.51 13.60 -2.78
CA ALA A 2 18.91 13.32 -3.12
C ALA A 2 19.66 12.47 -2.07
N ALA A 3 19.27 12.53 -0.80
CA ALA A 3 19.84 11.69 0.23
C ALA A 3 19.40 10.23 0.19
N PHE A 4 18.22 9.93 -0.41
CA PHE A 4 17.72 8.57 -0.57
C PHE A 4 18.30 7.83 -1.78
N LEU A 5 18.81 8.58 -2.75
CA LEU A 5 19.35 8.07 -4.00
C LEU A 5 20.84 8.41 -4.11
N THR A 6 21.61 8.34 -3.02
CA THR A 6 23.06 8.42 -3.14
C THR A 6 23.49 7.22 -4.00
N PRO A 7 23.85 7.40 -5.28
CA PRO A 7 24.20 6.29 -6.14
C PRO A 7 25.42 5.59 -5.55
N LEU A 8 25.37 4.26 -5.51
CA LEU A 8 26.55 3.48 -5.26
C LEU A 8 27.59 3.80 -6.34
N THR A 9 28.84 3.95 -5.98
CA THR A 9 29.92 4.08 -6.96
C THR A 9 30.08 2.78 -7.73
N ALA A 10 30.70 2.80 -8.91
CA ALA A 10 30.95 1.61 -9.70
C ALA A 10 31.78 0.55 -8.92
N GLU A 11 32.62 0.99 -8.01
CA GLU A 11 33.44 0.15 -7.13
C GLU A 11 32.57 -0.51 -6.05
N GLU A 12 31.69 0.25 -5.40
CA GLU A 12 30.68 -0.27 -4.44
C GLU A 12 29.68 -1.23 -5.13
N LEU A 13 29.30 -0.98 -6.37
CA LEU A 13 28.46 -1.87 -7.18
C LEU A 13 29.17 -3.18 -7.52
N SER A 14 30.46 -3.13 -7.86
CA SER A 14 31.27 -4.33 -8.16
C SER A 14 31.47 -5.23 -6.94
N GLU A 15 31.60 -4.63 -5.75
CA GLU A 15 31.66 -5.40 -4.49
C GLU A 15 30.31 -5.97 -4.06
N CYS A 16 29.20 -5.51 -4.65
CA CYS A 16 27.83 -5.87 -4.30
C CYS A 16 27.14 -6.75 -5.36
N GLU A 17 27.86 -7.30 -6.33
CA GLU A 17 27.25 -8.03 -7.46
C GLU A 17 26.38 -9.22 -6.99
N ASP A 18 26.87 -9.97 -6.00
CA ASP A 18 26.10 -11.05 -5.35
C ASP A 18 24.91 -10.52 -4.55
N VAL A 19 25.09 -9.35 -3.90
CA VAL A 19 24.06 -8.68 -3.08
C VAL A 19 22.94 -8.13 -3.96
N ILE A 20 23.23 -7.62 -5.17
CA ILE A 20 22.22 -7.11 -6.09
C ILE A 20 21.25 -8.23 -6.51
N SER A 21 21.77 -9.42 -6.80
CA SER A 21 20.94 -10.59 -7.11
C SER A 21 20.04 -10.98 -5.93
N ASP A 22 20.58 -10.93 -4.70
CA ASP A 22 19.82 -11.20 -3.47
C ASP A 22 18.81 -10.10 -3.18
N VAL A 23 19.14 -8.83 -3.43
CA VAL A 23 18.24 -7.68 -3.30
C VAL A 23 17.06 -7.80 -4.26
N VAL A 24 17.30 -8.15 -5.53
CA VAL A 24 16.23 -8.33 -6.52
C VAL A 24 15.31 -9.47 -6.09
N ARG A 25 15.88 -10.62 -5.73
CA ARG A 25 15.13 -11.79 -5.28
C ARG A 25 14.35 -11.51 -3.97
N GLU A 26 14.97 -10.84 -3.01
CA GLU A 26 14.32 -10.46 -1.76
C GLU A 26 13.27 -9.36 -1.98
N GLY A 27 13.50 -8.46 -2.92
CA GLY A 27 12.50 -7.48 -3.36
C GLY A 27 11.28 -8.16 -3.98
N GLU A 28 11.49 -9.10 -4.87
CA GLU A 28 10.43 -9.92 -5.44
C GLU A 28 9.68 -10.70 -4.35
N ARG A 29 10.40 -11.28 -3.39
CA ARG A 29 9.81 -11.99 -2.25
C ARG A 29 9.01 -11.07 -1.33
N LEU A 30 9.50 -9.87 -1.01
CA LEU A 30 8.85 -8.94 -0.09
C LEU A 30 7.64 -8.24 -0.72
N ILE A 31 7.71 -7.91 -2.00
CA ILE A 31 6.57 -7.41 -2.76
C ILE A 31 5.56 -8.53 -2.99
N GLY A 32 6.03 -9.78 -3.11
CA GLY A 32 5.23 -10.99 -3.18
C GLY A 32 4.87 -11.61 -1.82
N MET A 33 5.15 -10.95 -0.68
CA MET A 33 4.77 -11.47 0.64
C MET A 33 3.24 -11.61 0.76
N GLY A 34 2.78 -12.85 0.58
CA GLY A 34 1.37 -13.20 0.53
C GLY A 34 0.81 -13.40 -0.87
N ALA A 35 1.58 -13.19 -1.91
CA ALA A 35 1.17 -13.52 -3.26
C ALA A 35 1.38 -15.01 -3.56
N ASP A 36 0.36 -15.68 -4.11
CA ASP A 36 0.58 -16.85 -4.93
C ASP A 36 1.39 -16.43 -6.17
N GLU A 37 2.04 -17.39 -6.84
CA GLU A 37 2.93 -17.21 -8.00
C GLU A 37 2.40 -16.32 -9.15
N GLN A 38 1.16 -15.80 -9.04
CA GLN A 38 0.50 -14.97 -10.04
C GLN A 38 0.48 -13.46 -9.71
N ASP A 39 0.86 -13.05 -8.50
CA ASP A 39 0.90 -11.62 -8.15
C ASP A 39 2.18 -10.98 -8.66
N ARG A 40 2.01 -10.18 -9.70
CA ARG A 40 3.10 -9.50 -10.38
C ARG A 40 3.59 -8.31 -9.57
N THR A 41 4.88 -8.29 -9.28
CA THR A 41 5.59 -7.05 -8.98
C THR A 41 5.35 -6.05 -10.10
N GLN A 42 5.21 -4.77 -9.76
CA GLN A 42 5.15 -3.74 -10.80
C GLN A 42 6.45 -3.77 -11.59
N SER A 43 6.39 -4.15 -12.85
CA SER A 43 7.56 -4.26 -13.70
C SER A 43 8.11 -2.87 -14.05
N ILE A 44 9.39 -2.78 -14.42
CA ILE A 44 9.98 -1.55 -14.95
C ILE A 44 9.18 -1.04 -16.14
N PHE A 45 8.59 -1.94 -16.91
CA PHE A 45 7.73 -1.59 -18.04
C PHE A 45 6.42 -0.92 -17.57
N GLU A 46 5.77 -1.43 -16.52
CA GLU A 46 4.57 -0.80 -15.94
C GLU A 46 4.87 0.57 -15.34
N ILE A 47 6.04 0.74 -14.70
CA ILE A 47 6.49 2.03 -14.20
C ILE A 47 6.72 3.02 -15.35
N ASN A 48 7.33 2.57 -16.44
CA ASN A 48 7.52 3.40 -17.64
C ASN A 48 6.19 3.76 -18.32
N LEU A 49 5.26 2.82 -18.40
CA LEU A 49 3.90 3.10 -18.92
C LEU A 49 3.16 4.07 -18.00
N SER A 50 3.30 3.93 -16.70
CA SER A 50 2.74 4.87 -15.73
C SER A 50 3.27 6.28 -15.98
N GLY A 51 4.58 6.44 -16.15
CA GLY A 51 5.20 7.73 -16.43
C GLY A 51 4.79 8.36 -17.75
N THR A 52 4.53 7.57 -18.80
CA THR A 52 4.13 8.06 -20.13
C THR A 52 2.61 8.17 -20.28
N GLY A 53 1.84 7.37 -19.57
CA GLY A 53 0.37 7.33 -19.61
C GLY A 53 -0.32 8.22 -18.59
N GLY A 54 0.42 8.97 -17.77
CA GLY A 54 -0.14 9.77 -16.67
C GLY A 54 -0.59 8.93 -15.47
N LEU A 55 -0.23 7.65 -15.43
CA LEU A 55 -0.45 6.79 -14.27
C LEU A 55 0.67 7.00 -13.24
N ASP A 56 0.31 6.91 -12.00
CA ASP A 56 1.23 7.00 -10.89
C ASP A 56 1.74 5.61 -10.49
N GLY A 57 2.96 5.53 -10.05
CA GLY A 57 3.63 4.27 -9.75
C GLY A 57 4.31 4.28 -8.39
N TYR A 58 4.94 3.17 -8.04
CA TYR A 58 5.70 3.03 -6.80
C TYR A 58 6.90 2.12 -6.96
N LEU A 59 7.90 2.32 -6.10
CA LEU A 59 9.09 1.46 -6.01
C LEU A 59 9.45 1.21 -4.56
N PRO A 60 9.80 -0.02 -4.18
CA PRO A 60 10.35 -0.31 -2.87
C PRO A 60 11.74 0.31 -2.72
N VAL A 61 12.05 0.77 -1.52
CA VAL A 61 13.37 1.24 -1.14
C VAL A 61 14.05 0.15 -0.32
N PHE A 62 15.19 -0.27 -0.82
CA PHE A 62 16.02 -1.25 -0.15
C PHE A 62 17.07 -0.54 0.70
N SER A 63 17.24 -0.96 1.94
CA SER A 63 18.32 -0.50 2.77
C SER A 63 19.46 -1.52 2.83
N PHE A 64 20.66 -1.04 2.62
CA PHE A 64 21.88 -1.83 2.68
C PHE A 64 22.78 -1.29 3.78
N SER A 65 23.27 -2.18 4.66
CA SER A 65 24.27 -1.85 5.65
C SER A 65 25.68 -2.02 5.07
N LYS A 66 26.39 -0.91 4.86
CA LYS A 66 27.79 -0.95 4.38
C LYS A 66 28.73 -1.62 5.38
N GLU A 67 28.43 -1.52 6.68
CA GLU A 67 29.27 -2.08 7.76
C GLU A 67 29.14 -3.60 7.83
N GLU A 68 27.91 -4.08 7.73
CA GLU A 68 27.60 -5.52 7.83
C GLU A 68 27.65 -6.22 6.48
N LYS A 69 27.71 -5.48 5.37
CA LYS A 69 27.59 -5.95 3.98
C LYS A 69 26.33 -6.79 3.79
N GLU A 70 25.25 -6.40 4.50
CA GLU A 70 23.99 -7.12 4.52
C GLU A 70 22.83 -6.24 4.06
N PHE A 71 21.90 -6.89 3.41
CA PHE A 71 20.62 -6.33 3.01
C PHE A 71 19.65 -6.37 4.19
N ARG A 72 19.08 -5.19 4.59
CA ARG A 72 18.18 -5.06 5.74
C ARG A 72 16.70 -5.11 5.40
N GLY A 73 16.35 -5.40 4.16
CA GLY A 73 14.98 -5.50 3.71
C GLY A 73 14.36 -4.17 3.23
N VAL A 74 13.10 -4.25 2.82
CA VAL A 74 12.31 -3.08 2.41
C VAL A 74 11.61 -2.50 3.62
N ARG A 75 11.87 -1.23 3.90
CA ARG A 75 11.20 -0.49 4.99
C ARG A 75 10.43 0.72 4.51
N GLN A 76 10.62 1.08 3.23
CA GLN A 76 10.05 2.29 2.64
C GLN A 76 9.55 1.99 1.23
N MET A 77 8.58 2.77 0.79
CA MET A 77 8.06 2.76 -0.57
C MET A 77 8.09 4.18 -1.12
N VAL A 78 8.69 4.40 -2.28
CA VAL A 78 8.60 5.69 -2.97
C VAL A 78 7.43 5.66 -3.92
N LEU A 79 6.54 6.63 -3.80
CA LEU A 79 5.47 6.89 -4.73
C LEU A 79 5.94 7.86 -5.81
N PHE A 80 5.51 7.63 -7.03
CA PHE A 80 5.79 8.48 -8.19
C PHE A 80 4.50 9.12 -8.67
N ARG A 81 4.60 10.37 -9.09
CA ARG A 81 3.54 11.11 -9.77
C ARG A 81 4.07 11.62 -11.08
N SER A 82 3.43 11.22 -12.20
CA SER A 82 3.87 11.61 -13.55
C SER A 82 5.36 11.37 -13.79
N GLY A 83 5.90 10.24 -13.32
CA GLY A 83 7.30 9.86 -13.47
C GLY A 83 8.29 10.54 -12.51
N ALA A 84 7.84 11.46 -11.66
CA ALA A 84 8.67 12.10 -10.64
C ALA A 84 8.39 11.54 -9.23
N PRO A 85 9.40 11.40 -8.36
CA PRO A 85 9.18 11.03 -6.98
C PRO A 85 8.25 12.02 -6.27
N TYR A 86 7.23 11.50 -5.61
CA TYR A 86 6.16 12.28 -4.97
C TYR A 86 6.21 12.21 -3.44
N ALA A 87 6.25 11.00 -2.91
CA ALA A 87 6.24 10.76 -1.46
C ALA A 87 7.02 9.49 -1.12
N VAL A 88 7.43 9.38 0.14
CA VAL A 88 8.00 8.17 0.72
C VAL A 88 7.04 7.68 1.80
N LEU A 89 6.65 6.42 1.72
CA LEU A 89 5.85 5.74 2.73
C LEU A 89 6.77 4.89 3.60
N GLU A 90 6.55 4.96 4.90
CA GLU A 90 7.30 4.21 5.91
C GLU A 90 6.33 3.45 6.83
N ASP A 91 6.82 2.41 7.47
CA ASP A 91 6.13 1.67 8.53
C ASP A 91 4.63 1.39 8.27
N ALA A 92 3.74 1.94 9.08
CA ALA A 92 2.29 1.72 9.00
C ALA A 92 1.70 2.16 7.65
N ALA A 93 2.15 3.29 7.10
CA ALA A 93 1.69 3.77 5.79
C ALA A 93 2.11 2.82 4.65
N MET A 94 3.31 2.24 4.71
CA MET A 94 3.75 1.23 3.75
C MET A 94 2.92 -0.06 3.89
N GLN A 95 2.65 -0.51 5.11
CA GLN A 95 1.82 -1.69 5.35
C GLN A 95 0.40 -1.49 4.80
N MET A 96 -0.20 -0.33 5.08
CA MET A 96 -1.52 0.01 4.55
C MET A 96 -1.51 0.11 3.02
N PHE A 97 -0.44 0.66 2.44
CA PHE A 97 -0.24 0.70 0.99
C PHE A 97 -0.27 -0.71 0.37
N LEU A 98 0.43 -1.68 0.96
CA LEU A 98 0.43 -3.07 0.47
C LEU A 98 -0.95 -3.71 0.57
N LEU A 99 -1.71 -3.43 1.63
CA LEU A 99 -3.09 -3.88 1.78
C LEU A 99 -3.99 -3.31 0.67
N LEU A 100 -3.97 -1.98 0.49
CA LEU A 100 -4.84 -1.27 -0.46
C LEU A 100 -4.47 -1.51 -1.93
N ASN A 101 -3.25 -1.95 -2.20
CA ASN A 101 -2.85 -2.39 -3.54
C ASN A 101 -3.30 -3.83 -3.87
N GLY A 102 -3.91 -4.53 -2.92
CA GLY A 102 -4.31 -5.93 -3.09
C GLY A 102 -3.14 -6.89 -3.26
N LYS A 103 -1.90 -6.44 -2.96
CA LYS A 103 -0.69 -7.25 -3.11
C LYS A 103 -0.43 -8.13 -1.89
N ALA A 104 -0.94 -7.76 -0.71
CA ALA A 104 -0.81 -8.54 0.50
C ALA A 104 -2.05 -9.41 0.71
N ARG A 105 -1.89 -10.74 0.72
CA ARG A 105 -2.95 -11.69 1.11
C ARG A 105 -2.93 -12.04 2.59
N GLN A 106 -1.82 -11.77 3.23
CA GLN A 106 -1.64 -11.80 4.68
C GLN A 106 -0.62 -10.75 5.08
N LEU A 107 -0.75 -10.22 6.26
CA LEU A 107 0.16 -9.22 6.81
C LEU A 107 0.24 -9.40 8.32
N THR A 108 1.43 -9.18 8.88
CA THR A 108 1.61 -9.01 10.32
C THR A 108 1.79 -7.53 10.59
N VAL A 109 0.93 -6.97 11.42
CA VAL A 109 0.93 -5.56 11.80
C VAL A 109 1.31 -5.45 13.27
N ASN A 110 2.27 -4.58 13.56
CA ASN A 110 2.63 -4.16 14.92
C ASN A 110 2.39 -2.65 15.00
N THR A 111 1.49 -2.24 15.85
CA THR A 111 1.05 -0.83 15.92
C THR A 111 0.62 -0.45 17.33
N GLN A 112 0.22 0.80 17.50
CA GLN A 112 -0.43 1.27 18.73
C GLN A 112 -1.89 1.63 18.45
N ILE A 113 -2.80 1.02 19.21
CA ILE A 113 -4.22 1.35 19.19
C ILE A 113 -4.60 1.82 20.60
N GLU A 114 -5.08 3.04 20.72
CA GLU A 114 -5.45 3.67 22.00
C GLU A 114 -4.35 3.58 23.08
N GLY A 115 -3.08 3.71 22.65
CA GLY A 115 -1.92 3.68 23.55
C GLY A 115 -1.44 2.28 23.96
N ARG A 116 -2.12 1.22 23.51
CA ARG A 116 -1.72 -0.18 23.72
C ARG A 116 -0.92 -0.68 22.53
N VAL A 117 0.10 -1.48 22.76
CA VAL A 117 0.84 -2.17 21.69
C VAL A 117 0.01 -3.35 21.21
N VAL A 118 -0.45 -3.29 19.96
CA VAL A 118 -1.28 -4.34 19.35
C VAL A 118 -0.49 -4.97 18.21
N SER A 119 -0.38 -6.30 18.25
CA SER A 119 0.12 -7.09 17.13
C SER A 119 -0.97 -8.02 16.65
N PHE A 120 -1.16 -8.08 15.34
CA PHE A 120 -2.14 -8.98 14.73
C PHE A 120 -1.64 -9.46 13.37
N ARG A 121 -2.09 -10.64 12.98
CA ARG A 121 -1.88 -11.20 11.65
C ARG A 121 -3.21 -11.26 10.90
N THR A 122 -3.18 -10.86 9.63
CA THR A 122 -4.31 -10.99 8.73
C THR A 122 -4.12 -12.19 7.81
N GLN A 123 -5.21 -12.83 7.43
CA GLN A 123 -5.22 -13.94 6.48
C GLN A 123 -6.38 -13.80 5.49
N GLN A 124 -6.20 -14.39 4.30
CA GLN A 124 -7.23 -14.46 3.27
C GLN A 124 -7.79 -13.07 2.92
N LEU A 125 -6.92 -12.07 2.86
CA LEU A 125 -7.30 -10.71 2.53
C LEU A 125 -7.86 -10.64 1.12
N GLN A 126 -8.98 -9.92 0.98
CA GLN A 126 -9.61 -9.60 -0.29
C GLN A 126 -9.99 -8.13 -0.30
N LEU A 127 -9.68 -7.45 -1.40
CA LEU A 127 -10.02 -6.06 -1.62
C LEU A 127 -11.08 -5.99 -2.73
N THR A 128 -12.20 -5.35 -2.44
CA THR A 128 -13.26 -5.12 -3.42
C THR A 128 -13.46 -3.64 -3.66
N HIS A 129 -13.81 -3.29 -4.89
CA HIS A 129 -14.05 -1.92 -5.32
C HIS A 129 -15.46 -1.82 -5.90
N THR A 130 -16.26 -0.92 -5.36
CA THR A 130 -17.61 -0.65 -5.85
C THR A 130 -17.74 0.81 -6.21
N ALA A 131 -17.79 1.11 -7.51
CA ALA A 131 -17.98 2.47 -7.97
C ALA A 131 -19.47 2.81 -8.10
N SER A 132 -19.81 4.05 -7.79
CA SER A 132 -21.18 4.58 -7.83
C SER A 132 -21.16 6.10 -8.06
N THR A 133 -22.33 6.74 -7.97
CA THR A 133 -22.46 8.18 -7.97
C THR A 133 -23.14 8.62 -6.68
N ALA A 134 -22.46 9.42 -5.87
CA ALA A 134 -23.01 10.03 -4.65
C ALA A 134 -23.21 11.54 -4.86
N GLY A 135 -24.46 12.00 -4.78
CA GLY A 135 -24.77 13.43 -4.96
C GLY A 135 -24.39 14.00 -6.33
N GLY A 136 -24.27 13.17 -7.36
CA GLY A 136 -23.82 13.57 -8.71
C GLY A 136 -22.31 13.56 -8.91
N ALA A 137 -21.53 13.20 -7.90
CA ALA A 137 -20.08 13.05 -7.96
C ALA A 137 -19.67 11.58 -8.05
N PRO A 138 -18.55 11.23 -8.74
CA PRO A 138 -18.00 9.90 -8.71
C PRO A 138 -17.64 9.48 -7.28
N HIS A 139 -18.01 8.26 -6.93
CA HIS A 139 -17.80 7.70 -5.61
C HIS A 139 -17.28 6.27 -5.71
N LEU A 140 -16.28 5.93 -4.91
CA LEU A 140 -15.68 4.60 -4.85
C LEU A 140 -15.71 4.09 -3.40
N GLU A 141 -16.35 2.99 -3.19
CA GLU A 141 -16.22 2.19 -1.95
C GLU A 141 -15.10 1.16 -2.12
N VAL A 142 -14.16 1.16 -1.18
CA VAL A 142 -13.07 0.19 -1.08
C VAL A 142 -13.27 -0.61 0.19
N CYS A 143 -13.58 -1.90 0.06
CA CYS A 143 -13.82 -2.77 1.21
C CYS A 143 -12.72 -3.83 1.30
N LEU A 144 -12.05 -3.88 2.47
CA LEU A 144 -11.08 -4.89 2.84
C LEU A 144 -11.75 -5.95 3.71
N THR A 145 -11.81 -7.20 3.24
CA THR A 145 -12.33 -8.33 4.00
C THR A 145 -11.22 -9.34 4.28
N GLY A 146 -11.39 -10.17 5.29
CA GLY A 146 -10.42 -11.20 5.63
C GLY A 146 -10.59 -11.73 7.05
N LYS A 147 -9.55 -12.39 7.55
CA LYS A 147 -9.51 -12.97 8.89
C LYS A 147 -8.40 -12.36 9.72
N LEU A 148 -8.67 -12.20 11.02
CA LEU A 148 -7.70 -11.87 12.03
C LEU A 148 -7.22 -13.13 12.72
N ASP A 149 -5.93 -13.24 12.89
CA ASP A 149 -5.25 -14.36 13.54
C ASP A 149 -4.14 -13.81 14.44
N ASP A 150 -3.80 -14.57 15.50
CA ASP A 150 -2.69 -14.22 16.41
C ASP A 150 -2.75 -12.80 16.98
N VAL A 151 -3.91 -12.35 17.46
CA VAL A 151 -4.06 -11.02 18.04
C VAL A 151 -3.48 -10.99 19.45
N THR A 152 -2.53 -10.08 19.69
CA THR A 152 -1.94 -9.83 21.00
C THR A 152 -2.03 -8.35 21.39
N VAL A 153 -2.19 -8.08 22.67
CA VAL A 153 -2.17 -6.75 23.27
C VAL A 153 -1.11 -6.72 24.36
N ASP A 154 -0.16 -5.80 24.26
CA ASP A 154 0.99 -5.67 25.18
C ASP A 154 1.74 -7.01 25.37
N GLY A 155 1.81 -7.80 24.29
CA GLY A 155 2.49 -9.10 24.25
C GLY A 155 1.68 -10.28 24.79
N ALA A 156 0.44 -10.08 25.24
CA ALA A 156 -0.44 -11.15 25.71
C ALA A 156 -1.56 -11.44 24.71
N PRO A 157 -1.94 -12.71 24.48
CA PRO A 157 -3.09 -13.06 23.63
C PRO A 157 -4.38 -12.42 24.15
N VAL A 158 -5.23 -11.98 23.23
CA VAL A 158 -6.55 -11.42 23.58
C VAL A 158 -7.47 -12.53 24.10
N ALA A 159 -8.15 -12.28 25.20
CA ALA A 159 -9.11 -13.23 25.75
C ALA A 159 -10.40 -13.26 24.90
N ASP A 160 -11.03 -14.44 24.77
CA ASP A 160 -12.24 -14.67 23.93
C ASP A 160 -13.34 -13.63 24.16
N LYS A 161 -13.54 -13.19 25.40
CA LYS A 161 -14.55 -12.18 25.75
C LYS A 161 -14.23 -10.77 25.24
N GLU A 162 -12.99 -10.49 24.92
CA GLU A 162 -12.48 -9.19 24.45
C GLU A 162 -12.23 -9.19 22.93
N GLU A 163 -12.24 -10.37 22.29
CA GLU A 163 -11.92 -10.56 20.89
C GLU A 163 -12.79 -9.71 19.95
N ALA A 164 -14.11 -9.68 20.19
CA ALA A 164 -15.03 -8.90 19.36
C ALA A 164 -14.83 -7.40 19.47
N GLU A 165 -14.40 -6.91 20.64
CA GLU A 165 -14.07 -5.50 20.86
C GLU A 165 -12.76 -5.15 20.17
N MET A 166 -11.72 -5.95 20.38
CA MET A 166 -10.43 -5.77 19.73
C MET A 166 -10.54 -5.83 18.20
N THR A 167 -11.35 -6.74 17.66
CA THR A 167 -11.64 -6.81 16.21
C THR A 167 -12.24 -5.51 15.70
N ARG A 168 -13.17 -4.89 16.43
CA ARG A 168 -13.74 -3.58 16.05
C ARG A 168 -12.70 -2.47 16.08
N GLU A 169 -11.83 -2.45 17.10
CA GLU A 169 -10.76 -1.47 17.22
C GLU A 169 -9.73 -1.60 16.09
N ILE A 170 -9.35 -2.83 15.72
CA ILE A 170 -8.45 -3.10 14.59
C ILE A 170 -9.08 -2.65 13.27
N ASN A 171 -10.36 -2.96 13.02
CA ASN A 171 -11.05 -2.49 11.82
C ASN A 171 -11.12 -0.95 11.78
N ALA A 172 -11.43 -0.31 12.90
CA ALA A 172 -11.44 1.15 12.99
C ALA A 172 -10.05 1.78 12.76
N TYR A 173 -8.98 1.13 13.26
CA TYR A 173 -7.60 1.52 12.99
C TYR A 173 -7.29 1.44 11.49
N LEU A 174 -7.59 0.31 10.85
CA LEU A 174 -7.33 0.12 9.41
C LEU A 174 -8.08 1.15 8.55
N ASN A 175 -9.33 1.43 8.87
CA ASN A 175 -10.12 2.45 8.16
C ASN A 175 -9.48 3.84 8.28
N ARG A 176 -9.04 4.22 9.48
CA ARG A 176 -8.37 5.51 9.71
C ARG A 176 -7.04 5.61 8.95
N GLU A 177 -6.21 4.57 8.98
CA GLU A 177 -4.94 4.55 8.26
C GLU A 177 -5.15 4.61 6.73
N ALA A 178 -6.17 3.87 6.21
CA ALA A 178 -6.54 3.92 4.81
C ALA A 178 -6.99 5.33 4.38
N GLU A 179 -7.83 5.98 5.20
CA GLU A 179 -8.27 7.35 4.94
C GLU A 179 -7.11 8.35 4.97
N MET A 180 -6.21 8.25 5.95
CA MET A 180 -5.01 9.10 6.00
C MET A 180 -4.13 8.92 4.76
N LEU A 181 -3.96 7.69 4.30
CA LEU A 181 -3.19 7.41 3.10
C LEU A 181 -3.89 7.95 1.85
N ASN A 182 -5.21 7.81 1.74
CA ASN A 182 -6.00 8.39 0.67
C ASN A 182 -5.86 9.92 0.62
N GLN A 183 -5.94 10.59 1.76
CA GLN A 183 -5.74 12.04 1.87
C GLN A 183 -4.31 12.47 1.48
N ALA A 184 -3.33 11.61 1.67
CA ALA A 184 -1.94 11.87 1.27
C ALA A 184 -1.67 11.54 -0.21
N THR A 185 -2.52 10.77 -0.87
CA THR A 185 -2.32 10.27 -2.25
C THR A 185 -3.43 10.75 -3.18
N PHE A 186 -4.50 9.99 -3.35
CA PHE A 186 -5.56 10.23 -4.34
C PHE A 186 -6.17 11.63 -4.21
N ALA A 187 -6.54 12.06 -3.02
CA ALA A 187 -7.09 13.40 -2.79
C ALA A 187 -6.12 14.55 -3.16
N ARG A 188 -4.84 14.24 -3.37
CA ARG A 188 -3.83 15.19 -3.86
C ARG A 188 -3.42 14.93 -5.32
N GLY A 189 -4.17 14.10 -6.03
CA GLY A 189 -3.94 13.80 -7.43
C GLY A 189 -2.79 12.81 -7.66
N ASN A 190 -2.45 11.96 -6.70
CA ASN A 190 -1.59 10.79 -6.89
C ASN A 190 -2.45 9.53 -6.89
N ASP A 191 -2.71 8.96 -8.06
CA ASP A 191 -3.59 7.80 -8.24
C ASP A 191 -2.80 6.48 -8.27
N THR A 192 -1.94 6.29 -7.30
CA THR A 192 -1.11 5.08 -7.20
C THR A 192 -1.92 3.80 -6.93
N PHE A 193 -3.17 3.92 -6.49
CA PHE A 193 -4.12 2.82 -6.30
C PHE A 193 -5.02 2.56 -7.50
N HIS A 194 -4.89 3.38 -8.56
CA HIS A 194 -5.71 3.29 -9.77
C HIS A 194 -7.22 3.45 -9.51
N TYR A 195 -7.61 4.27 -8.54
CA TYR A 195 -9.02 4.51 -8.22
C TYR A 195 -9.75 5.21 -9.36
N ALA A 196 -9.08 6.13 -10.09
CA ALA A 196 -9.65 6.75 -11.28
C ALA A 196 -10.02 5.73 -12.35
N TRP A 197 -9.29 4.61 -12.46
CA TRP A 197 -9.62 3.54 -13.39
C TRP A 197 -10.91 2.82 -12.98
N TRP A 198 -11.12 2.53 -11.70
CA TRP A 198 -12.36 1.94 -11.20
C TRP A 198 -13.56 2.84 -11.40
N LEU A 199 -13.42 4.15 -11.11
CA LEU A 199 -14.45 5.15 -11.37
C LEU A 199 -14.77 5.25 -12.86
N LYS A 200 -13.74 5.23 -13.72
CA LYS A 200 -13.90 5.25 -15.18
C LYS A 200 -14.62 4.02 -15.72
N LEU A 201 -14.41 2.84 -15.15
CA LEU A 201 -15.15 1.64 -15.54
C LEU A 201 -16.65 1.78 -15.29
N TYR A 202 -17.04 2.50 -14.26
CA TYR A 202 -18.44 2.75 -13.92
C TYR A 202 -19.09 3.83 -14.80
N ASP A 203 -18.42 4.98 -14.97
CA ASP A 203 -18.87 6.08 -15.84
C ASP A 203 -17.69 6.71 -16.58
N THR A 204 -17.40 6.16 -17.75
CA THR A 204 -16.28 6.61 -18.59
C THR A 204 -16.43 8.07 -18.99
N ALA A 205 -17.62 8.52 -19.40
CA ALA A 205 -17.84 9.85 -19.94
C ALA A 205 -17.68 10.94 -18.87
N ALA A 206 -18.28 10.74 -17.70
CA ALA A 206 -18.15 11.66 -16.58
C ALA A 206 -16.70 11.73 -16.07
N CYS A 207 -16.05 10.59 -15.84
CA CYS A 207 -14.68 10.55 -15.36
C CYS A 207 -13.68 11.17 -16.36
N GLU A 208 -13.82 10.92 -17.67
CA GLU A 208 -12.97 11.56 -18.67
C GLU A 208 -13.17 13.08 -18.78
N ALA A 209 -14.40 13.56 -18.57
CA ALA A 209 -14.64 15.00 -18.50
C ALA A 209 -13.93 15.63 -17.31
N LEU A 210 -14.01 15.01 -16.13
CA LEU A 210 -13.36 15.48 -14.91
C LEU A 210 -11.83 15.36 -14.96
N LEU A 211 -11.28 14.30 -15.56
CA LEU A 211 -9.84 14.16 -15.78
C LEU A 211 -9.29 15.24 -16.71
N ARG A 212 -10.02 15.56 -17.80
CA ARG A 212 -9.63 16.64 -18.75
C ARG A 212 -9.61 18.02 -18.11
N THR A 213 -10.48 18.28 -17.15
CA THR A 213 -10.50 19.54 -16.40
C THR A 213 -9.55 19.53 -15.20
N GLY A 214 -8.97 18.38 -14.85
CA GLY A 214 -8.11 18.20 -13.68
C GLY A 214 -8.87 18.19 -12.36
N THR A 215 -10.21 18.08 -12.39
CA THR A 215 -11.08 18.21 -11.20
C THR A 215 -11.51 16.86 -10.60
N LEU A 216 -11.14 15.72 -11.20
CA LEU A 216 -11.56 14.41 -10.69
C LEU A 216 -11.19 14.22 -9.21
N TYR A 217 -9.95 14.51 -8.87
CA TYR A 217 -9.39 14.31 -7.52
C TYR A 217 -9.98 15.27 -6.46
N ASP A 218 -10.55 16.39 -6.90
CA ASP A 218 -11.22 17.35 -6.02
C ASP A 218 -12.70 17.00 -5.75
N ILE A 219 -13.32 16.26 -6.68
CA ILE A 219 -14.76 15.99 -6.68
C ILE A 219 -15.07 14.56 -6.28
N ALA A 220 -14.26 13.60 -6.73
CA ALA A 220 -14.47 12.19 -6.44
C ALA A 220 -14.20 11.90 -4.96
N THR A 221 -15.03 11.03 -4.38
CA THR A 221 -14.86 10.55 -3.01
C THR A 221 -14.48 9.08 -3.00
N VAL A 222 -13.63 8.69 -2.06
CA VAL A 222 -13.22 7.30 -1.82
C VAL A 222 -13.45 6.99 -0.36
N ASP A 223 -14.33 6.05 -0.07
CA ASP A 223 -14.64 5.59 1.28
C ASP A 223 -14.04 4.21 1.52
N PHE A 224 -13.53 4.00 2.72
CA PHE A 224 -12.89 2.77 3.14
C PHE A 224 -13.70 2.06 4.22
N SER A 225 -13.81 0.75 4.07
CA SER A 225 -14.35 -0.11 5.12
C SER A 225 -13.46 -1.36 5.26
N SER A 226 -13.25 -1.80 6.49
CA SER A 226 -12.62 -3.08 6.79
C SER A 226 -13.57 -3.96 7.60
N GLU A 227 -13.68 -5.21 7.17
CA GLU A 227 -14.54 -6.23 7.77
C GLU A 227 -13.71 -7.49 8.06
N LEU A 228 -12.65 -7.32 8.84
CA LEU A 228 -11.88 -8.47 9.33
C LEU A 228 -12.67 -9.17 10.43
N LYS A 229 -12.62 -10.51 10.43
CA LYS A 229 -13.31 -11.37 11.41
C LYS A 229 -12.29 -12.27 12.11
N PRO A 230 -12.49 -12.63 13.35
CA PRO A 230 -11.67 -13.64 14.02
C PRO A 230 -11.66 -14.96 13.26
N VAL A 231 -10.56 -15.72 13.38
CA VAL A 231 -10.41 -17.05 12.75
C VAL A 231 -11.30 -18.07 13.43
#